data_2c0be1c61b3e48f294509bc87418a0a1
#
_entry.id   2c0be1c61b3e48f294509bc87418a0a1
#
_cell.length_a   1.000
_cell.length_b   1.000
_cell.length_c   1.000
_cell.angle_alpha   90.00
_cell.angle_beta   90.00
_cell.angle_gamma   90.00
#
_symmetry.space_group_name_H-M   'P 1'
#
loop_
_entity.id
_entity.type
_entity.pdbx_description
1 polymer ?
#
loop_
_entity_poly.entity_id
_entity_poly.type
_entity_poly.pdbx_seq_one_letter_code
_entity_poly.pdbx_strand_id
1 'polypeptide(L)' 'NVMLLAVAVAQGRVPLTVDELKDAVRACVKPQFVAMNLAAIDTAVANFG' A
#
# COMPACT_ATOMS: atom_id res chain seq x y z
N ASN A 1 6.88 0.23 -7.27
CA ASN A 1 6.61 1.37 -6.41
C ASN A 1 5.33 1.15 -5.62
N VAL A 2 5.45 1.20 -4.28
CA VAL A 2 4.33 0.92 -3.38
C VAL A 2 3.19 1.94 -3.54
N MET A 3 3.50 3.19 -3.77
CA MET A 3 2.48 4.23 -3.92
C MET A 3 1.64 4.03 -5.19
N LEU A 4 2.26 3.69 -6.30
CA LEU A 4 1.54 3.38 -7.52
C LEU A 4 0.66 2.14 -7.34
N LEU A 5 1.18 1.12 -6.69
CA LEU A 5 0.43 -0.09 -6.42
C LEU A 5 -0.76 0.19 -5.50
N ALA A 6 -0.57 1.04 -4.49
CA ALA A 6 -1.65 1.43 -3.59
C ALA A 6 -2.77 2.16 -4.33
N VAL A 7 -2.44 3.04 -5.26
CA VAL A 7 -3.44 3.72 -6.08
C VAL A 7 -4.23 2.72 -6.92
N ALA A 8 -3.54 1.77 -7.56
CA ALA A 8 -4.20 0.76 -8.38
C ALA A 8 -5.13 -0.12 -7.55
N VAL A 9 -4.69 -0.52 -6.35
CA VAL A 9 -5.51 -1.31 -5.43
C VAL A 9 -6.75 -0.52 -4.98
N ALA A 10 -6.55 0.73 -4.59
CA ALA A 10 -7.65 1.59 -4.11
C ALA A 10 -8.68 1.85 -5.20
N GLN A 11 -8.26 1.89 -6.46
CA GLN A 11 -9.16 2.08 -7.60
C GLN A 11 -9.79 0.78 -8.10
N GLY A 12 -9.52 -0.34 -7.45
CA GLY A 12 -10.10 -1.64 -7.81
C GLY A 12 -9.53 -2.27 -9.08
N ARG A 13 -8.35 -1.84 -9.50
CA ARG A 13 -7.71 -2.36 -10.73
C ARG A 13 -6.95 -3.66 -10.53
N VAL A 14 -6.72 -4.03 -9.27
CA VAL A 14 -6.03 -5.27 -8.90
C VAL A 14 -6.93 -6.06 -7.98
N PRO A 15 -6.99 -7.40 -8.08
CA PRO A 15 -7.82 -8.23 -7.21
C PRO A 15 -7.18 -8.40 -5.83
N LEU A 16 -6.98 -7.29 -5.14
CA LEU A 16 -6.26 -7.22 -3.88
C LEU A 16 -6.85 -6.07 -3.07
N THR A 17 -7.01 -6.25 -1.77
CA THR A 17 -7.47 -5.18 -0.90
C THR A 17 -6.30 -4.35 -0.38
N VAL A 18 -6.60 -3.15 0.13
CA VAL A 18 -5.59 -2.29 0.76
C VAL A 18 -4.98 -3.00 1.98
N ASP A 19 -5.80 -3.72 2.75
CA ASP A 19 -5.31 -4.47 3.92
C ASP A 19 -4.36 -5.58 3.50
N GLU A 20 -4.66 -6.29 2.43
CA GLU A 20 -3.76 -7.31 1.88
C GLU A 20 -2.44 -6.71 1.40
N LEU A 21 -2.50 -5.54 0.77
CA LEU A 21 -1.29 -4.82 0.36
C LEU A 21 -0.44 -4.44 1.57
N LYS A 22 -1.05 -3.93 2.63
CA LYS A 22 -0.34 -3.57 3.86
C LYS A 22 0.31 -4.80 4.50
N ASP A 23 -0.37 -5.93 4.50
CA ASP A 23 0.20 -7.18 5.04
C ASP A 23 1.39 -7.65 4.20
N ALA A 24 1.31 -7.54 2.90
CA ALA A 24 2.43 -7.87 2.01
C ALA A 24 3.64 -6.97 2.29
N VAL A 25 3.41 -5.68 2.52
CA VAL A 25 4.48 -4.75 2.88
C VAL A 25 5.14 -5.16 4.18
N ARG A 26 4.35 -5.52 5.20
CA ARG A 26 4.90 -6.00 6.47
C ARG A 26 5.76 -7.25 6.32
N ALA A 27 5.41 -8.12 5.39
CA ALA A 27 6.13 -9.36 5.16
C ALA A 27 7.39 -9.20 4.31
N CYS A 28 7.39 -8.25 3.38
CA CYS A 28 8.44 -8.13 2.35
C CYS A 28 9.42 -6.98 2.59
N VAL A 29 9.02 -5.97 3.35
CA VAL A 29 9.83 -4.78 3.59
C VAL A 29 10.58 -4.93 4.91
N LYS A 30 11.80 -4.41 4.98
CA LYS A 30 12.58 -4.42 6.23
C LYS A 30 11.80 -3.68 7.33
N PRO A 31 11.86 -4.15 8.59
CA PRO A 31 11.10 -3.55 9.69
C PRO A 31 11.26 -2.03 9.81
N GLN A 32 12.45 -1.53 9.54
CA GLN A 32 12.74 -0.09 9.65
C GLN A 32 12.02 0.75 8.60
N PHE A 33 11.55 0.13 7.53
CA PHE A 33 10.85 0.82 6.44
C PHE A 33 9.34 0.56 6.43
N VAL A 34 8.83 -0.31 7.29
CA VAL A 34 7.41 -0.69 7.29
C VAL A 34 6.51 0.52 7.56
N ALA A 35 6.79 1.27 8.62
CA ALA A 35 5.96 2.43 8.97
C ALA A 35 5.91 3.45 7.85
N MET A 36 7.04 3.73 7.21
CA MET A 36 7.11 4.67 6.09
C MET A 36 6.28 4.20 4.90
N ASN A 37 6.37 2.92 4.57
CA ASN A 37 5.61 2.36 3.45
C ASN A 37 4.12 2.31 3.73
N LEU A 38 3.72 1.98 4.96
CA LEU A 38 2.30 2.00 5.33
C LEU A 38 1.73 3.42 5.28
N ALA A 39 2.49 4.41 5.71
CA ALA A 39 2.09 5.82 5.61
C ALA A 39 1.93 6.24 4.15
N ALA A 40 2.81 5.79 3.26
CA ALA A 40 2.71 6.06 1.83
C ALA A 40 1.43 5.45 1.23
N ILE A 41 1.07 4.24 1.63
CA ILE A 41 -0.17 3.60 1.20
C ILE A 41 -1.38 4.41 1.66
N ASP A 42 -1.42 4.81 2.93
CA ASP A 42 -2.52 5.60 3.47
C ASP A 42 -2.67 6.94 2.75
N THR A 43 -1.56 7.60 2.46
CA THR A 43 -1.56 8.86 1.71
C THR A 43 -2.10 8.66 0.30
N ALA A 44 -1.68 7.61 -0.39
CA ALA A 44 -2.14 7.32 -1.74
C ALA A 44 -3.64 7.02 -1.75
N VAL A 45 -4.12 6.24 -0.81
CA VAL A 45 -5.55 5.91 -0.70
C VAL A 45 -6.37 7.15 -0.41
N ALA A 46 -5.91 8.03 0.47
CA ALA A 46 -6.62 9.25 0.83
C ALA A 46 -6.72 10.23 -0.34
N ASN A 47 -5.70 10.30 -1.19
CA ASN A 47 -5.63 11.29 -2.27
C ASN A 47 -6.12 10.76 -3.62
N PHE A 48 -5.99 9.48 -3.90
CA PHE A 48 -6.25 8.92 -5.22
C PHE A 48 -7.24 7.75 -5.21
N GLY A 49 -7.54 7.26 -4.04
CA GLY A 49 -8.54 6.20 -3.87
C GLY A 49 -9.92 6.79 -3.68
#